data_98fc78b43ded6808e16c00b7a6e39965
#
_entry.id   98fc78b43ded6808e16c00b7a6e39965
#
_cell.length_a   1.000
_cell.length_b   1.000
_cell.length_c   1.000
_cell.angle_alpha   90.00
_cell.angle_beta   90.00
_cell.angle_gamma   90.00
#
_symmetry.space_group_name_H-M   'P 1'
#
loop_
_entity.id
_entity.type
_entity.pdbx_description
1 polymer ?
#
loop_
_entity_poly.entity_id
_entity_poly.type
_entity_poly.pdbx_seq_one_letter_code
_entity_poly.pdbx_strand_id
1 'polypeptide(L)'
;MKIILGTGQLGMAIMENLLQTNPDESILLVNRAGKLDVSIPQNVEIMAADVTNRNDLETIAQRSELIFSCTDVPYPLWADFYPKTADALAFALSKSDAKLVFADNMYSYGNVQGAEMHEGMPHSAQTKKGQIRASVIQTLLQSGQSFSDRVAFVKAADFIGPRIYKGVFGTDFLEKLATGKRITLFGKAKLPHTFTYIRDFAKAMVNVGTSTDTFGEIWHVPNAPALNLLKWTQLFETEFNQKGKIWVLPKSVVWAAGLFDPLIREFYELSYQFEHPYLVNHDKYVARFGDHSTNPLAIARETSSWFKAKNSLV
;
A
#
# COMPACT_ATOMS: atom_id res chain seq x y z
N MET A 1 -13.25 -7.61 -18.35
CA MET A 1 -13.64 -7.34 -16.95
C MET A 1 -12.39 -7.01 -16.14
N LYS A 2 -12.46 -6.02 -15.23
CA LYS A 2 -11.37 -5.70 -14.32
C LYS A 2 -11.55 -6.45 -12.99
N ILE A 3 -10.46 -7.00 -12.46
CA ILE A 3 -10.49 -7.81 -11.24
C ILE A 3 -9.61 -7.18 -10.17
N ILE A 4 -10.11 -7.12 -8.94
CA ILE A 4 -9.40 -6.58 -7.79
C ILE A 4 -9.21 -7.71 -6.77
N LEU A 5 -7.99 -8.20 -6.64
CA LEU A 5 -7.61 -9.17 -5.62
C LEU A 5 -7.32 -8.44 -4.30
N GLY A 6 -8.20 -8.63 -3.33
CA GLY A 6 -8.15 -7.97 -2.03
C GLY A 6 -9.15 -6.83 -1.92
N THR A 7 -10.01 -6.91 -0.89
CA THR A 7 -11.06 -5.93 -0.57
C THR A 7 -10.73 -5.08 0.66
N GLY A 8 -9.43 -4.89 0.91
CA GLY A 8 -8.92 -3.98 1.91
C GLY A 8 -9.02 -2.51 1.49
N GLN A 9 -8.32 -1.64 2.21
CA GLN A 9 -8.34 -0.19 1.98
C GLN A 9 -8.02 0.20 0.54
N LEU A 10 -6.96 -0.40 -0.02
CA LEU A 10 -6.52 -0.10 -1.37
C LEU A 10 -7.47 -0.66 -2.43
N GLY A 11 -7.93 -1.91 -2.27
CA GLY A 11 -8.85 -2.51 -3.24
C GLY A 11 -10.17 -1.77 -3.34
N MET A 12 -10.72 -1.34 -2.21
CA MET A 12 -11.93 -0.50 -2.20
C MET A 12 -11.68 0.89 -2.83
N ALA A 13 -10.51 1.49 -2.60
CA ALA A 13 -10.15 2.76 -3.23
C ALA A 13 -9.93 2.61 -4.75
N ILE A 14 -9.38 1.49 -5.23
CA ILE A 14 -9.27 1.18 -6.67
C ILE A 14 -10.67 1.03 -7.30
N MET A 15 -11.57 0.28 -6.66
CA MET A 15 -12.96 0.16 -7.11
C MET A 15 -13.64 1.54 -7.21
N GLU A 16 -13.54 2.35 -6.16
CA GLU A 16 -14.09 3.71 -6.14
C GLU A 16 -13.52 4.57 -7.28
N ASN A 17 -12.21 4.50 -7.54
CA ASN A 17 -11.57 5.27 -8.62
C ASN A 17 -11.99 4.80 -10.02
N LEU A 18 -12.11 3.49 -10.25
CA LEU A 18 -12.60 2.93 -11.50
C LEU A 18 -14.03 3.40 -11.80
N LEU A 19 -14.92 3.34 -10.81
CA LEU A 19 -16.32 3.74 -10.95
C LEU A 19 -16.50 5.26 -11.08
N GLN A 20 -15.60 6.07 -10.53
CA GLN A 20 -15.57 7.52 -10.77
C GLN A 20 -15.22 7.86 -12.21
N THR A 21 -14.35 7.06 -12.82
CA THR A 21 -13.92 7.26 -14.21
C THR A 21 -14.92 6.67 -15.19
N ASN A 22 -15.45 5.50 -14.91
CA ASN A 22 -16.48 4.80 -15.69
C ASN A 22 -17.50 4.17 -14.74
N PRO A 23 -18.67 4.80 -14.52
CA PRO A 23 -19.70 4.27 -13.61
C PRO A 23 -20.23 2.89 -13.99
N ASP A 24 -20.17 2.51 -15.26
CA ASP A 24 -20.65 1.22 -15.78
C ASP A 24 -19.55 0.15 -15.87
N GLU A 25 -18.37 0.41 -15.28
CA GLU A 25 -17.26 -0.53 -15.31
C GLU A 25 -17.61 -1.85 -14.63
N SER A 26 -17.40 -2.96 -15.34
CA SER A 26 -17.62 -4.31 -14.81
C SER A 26 -16.41 -4.71 -13.95
N ILE A 27 -16.64 -4.86 -12.65
CA ILE A 27 -15.59 -5.16 -11.66
C ILE A 27 -15.93 -6.44 -10.90
N LEU A 28 -14.93 -7.33 -10.76
CA LEU A 28 -14.98 -8.45 -9.84
C LEU A 28 -14.05 -8.21 -8.66
N LEU A 29 -14.61 -8.11 -7.48
CA LEU A 29 -13.87 -8.11 -6.22
C LEU A 29 -13.60 -9.55 -5.78
N VAL A 30 -12.40 -9.81 -5.30
CA VAL A 30 -12.01 -11.15 -4.84
C VAL A 30 -11.47 -11.06 -3.42
N ASN A 31 -12.05 -11.85 -2.51
CA ASN A 31 -11.49 -12.09 -1.19
C ASN A 31 -11.79 -13.53 -0.73
N ARG A 32 -11.17 -13.97 0.35
CA ARG A 32 -11.36 -15.34 0.85
C ARG A 32 -12.79 -15.65 1.30
N ALA A 33 -13.53 -14.64 1.74
CA ALA A 33 -14.89 -14.82 2.29
C ALA A 33 -15.98 -14.78 1.21
N GLY A 34 -15.72 -14.22 0.02
CA GLY A 34 -16.72 -13.99 -1.03
C GLY A 34 -17.84 -13.04 -0.62
N LYS A 35 -17.60 -12.17 0.36
CA LYS A 35 -18.60 -11.21 0.87
C LYS A 35 -17.96 -9.95 1.44
N LEU A 36 -18.75 -8.91 1.53
CA LEU A 36 -18.43 -7.64 2.15
C LEU A 36 -19.55 -7.22 3.10
N ASP A 37 -19.20 -6.47 4.15
CA ASP A 37 -20.17 -5.89 5.09
C ASP A 37 -20.65 -4.49 4.65
N VAL A 38 -20.46 -4.15 3.38
CA VAL A 38 -20.87 -2.88 2.75
C VAL A 38 -21.60 -3.15 1.45
N SER A 39 -22.54 -2.29 1.09
CA SER A 39 -23.21 -2.34 -0.20
C SER A 39 -22.23 -2.04 -1.34
N ILE A 40 -22.34 -2.79 -2.43
CA ILE A 40 -21.59 -2.57 -3.66
C ILE A 40 -22.56 -2.27 -4.81
N PRO A 41 -22.13 -1.49 -5.83
CA PRO A 41 -22.93 -1.22 -7.03
C PRO A 41 -23.33 -2.50 -7.78
N GLN A 42 -24.41 -2.45 -8.58
CA GLN A 42 -24.93 -3.62 -9.30
C GLN A 42 -23.97 -4.21 -10.34
N ASN A 43 -23.09 -3.39 -10.89
CA ASN A 43 -22.04 -3.80 -11.85
C ASN A 43 -20.75 -4.29 -11.19
N VAL A 44 -20.76 -4.43 -9.87
CA VAL A 44 -19.65 -4.98 -9.08
C VAL A 44 -20.06 -6.32 -8.50
N GLU A 45 -19.34 -7.35 -8.86
CA GLU A 45 -19.49 -8.70 -8.31
C GLU A 45 -18.46 -8.96 -7.21
N ILE A 46 -18.74 -9.94 -6.34
CA ILE A 46 -17.76 -10.44 -5.38
C ILE A 46 -17.68 -11.96 -5.44
N MET A 47 -16.45 -12.48 -5.35
CA MET A 47 -16.16 -13.91 -5.42
C MET A 47 -15.23 -14.34 -4.27
N ALA A 48 -15.47 -15.54 -3.75
CA ALA A 48 -14.54 -16.21 -2.85
C ALA A 48 -13.41 -16.88 -3.64
N ALA A 49 -12.15 -16.55 -3.31
CA ALA A 49 -10.99 -17.28 -3.83
C ALA A 49 -9.77 -17.08 -2.93
N ASP A 50 -8.83 -18.02 -2.98
CA ASP A 50 -7.53 -17.93 -2.33
C ASP A 50 -6.45 -17.54 -3.36
N VAL A 51 -5.89 -16.34 -3.21
CA VAL A 51 -4.84 -15.83 -4.12
C VAL A 51 -3.53 -16.62 -4.05
N THR A 52 -3.38 -17.55 -3.12
CA THR A 52 -2.26 -18.48 -3.05
C THR A 52 -2.53 -19.80 -3.81
N ASN A 53 -3.75 -19.99 -4.31
CA ASN A 53 -4.16 -21.16 -5.05
C ASN A 53 -4.06 -20.92 -6.58
N ARG A 54 -3.25 -21.74 -7.27
CA ARG A 54 -3.03 -21.63 -8.70
C ARG A 54 -4.31 -21.79 -9.53
N ASN A 55 -5.19 -22.74 -9.16
CA ASN A 55 -6.43 -23.02 -9.91
C ASN A 55 -7.44 -21.89 -9.77
N ASP A 56 -7.54 -21.30 -8.55
CA ASP A 56 -8.40 -20.14 -8.33
C ASP A 56 -7.96 -18.97 -9.19
N LEU A 57 -6.64 -18.65 -9.18
CA LEU A 57 -6.10 -17.55 -9.96
C LEU A 57 -6.13 -17.81 -11.47
N GLU A 58 -5.94 -19.06 -11.95
CA GLU A 58 -6.12 -19.40 -13.37
C GLU A 58 -7.55 -19.10 -13.82
N THR A 59 -8.56 -19.58 -13.06
CA THR A 59 -9.97 -19.32 -13.35
C THR A 59 -10.29 -17.82 -13.39
N ILE A 60 -9.71 -17.06 -12.48
CA ILE A 60 -9.86 -15.61 -12.41
C ILE A 60 -9.21 -14.95 -13.62
N ALA A 61 -7.96 -15.30 -13.93
CA ALA A 61 -7.20 -14.69 -15.01
C ALA A 61 -7.82 -14.92 -16.40
N GLN A 62 -8.42 -16.09 -16.65
CA GLN A 62 -9.12 -16.40 -17.89
C GLN A 62 -10.35 -15.51 -18.16
N ARG A 63 -10.91 -14.89 -17.11
CA ARG A 63 -12.05 -13.96 -17.19
C ARG A 63 -11.64 -12.50 -17.18
N SER A 64 -10.35 -12.21 -17.06
CA SER A 64 -9.80 -10.89 -16.82
C SER A 64 -9.07 -10.32 -18.01
N GLU A 65 -9.24 -9.03 -18.26
CA GLU A 65 -8.33 -8.24 -19.07
C GLU A 65 -7.24 -7.57 -18.21
N LEU A 66 -7.60 -7.23 -16.95
CA LEU A 66 -6.73 -6.51 -16.03
C LEU A 66 -6.99 -6.93 -14.57
N ILE A 67 -5.93 -7.32 -13.89
CA ILE A 67 -5.93 -7.71 -12.48
C ILE A 67 -5.17 -6.66 -11.67
N PHE A 68 -5.80 -6.15 -10.60
CA PHE A 68 -5.14 -5.38 -9.57
C PHE A 68 -4.89 -6.28 -8.35
N SER A 69 -3.63 -6.58 -8.05
CA SER A 69 -3.27 -7.36 -6.86
C SER A 69 -2.92 -6.44 -5.71
N CYS A 70 -3.79 -6.37 -4.71
CA CYS A 70 -3.64 -5.53 -3.51
C CYS A 70 -3.95 -6.28 -2.21
N THR A 71 -3.79 -7.60 -2.22
CA THR A 71 -3.91 -8.44 -1.03
C THR A 71 -2.71 -8.23 -0.10
N ASP A 72 -2.98 -8.22 1.20
CA ASP A 72 -1.95 -8.17 2.24
C ASP A 72 -2.35 -9.05 3.42
N VAL A 73 -1.36 -9.50 4.18
CA VAL A 73 -1.51 -10.30 5.38
C VAL A 73 -0.61 -9.74 6.49
N PRO A 74 -0.83 -10.09 7.77
CA PRO A 74 0.07 -9.71 8.86
C PRO A 74 1.51 -10.19 8.61
N TYR A 75 2.49 -9.38 9.02
CA TYR A 75 3.92 -9.63 8.81
C TYR A 75 4.41 -11.06 9.06
N PRO A 76 4.00 -11.75 10.14
CA PRO A 76 4.45 -13.12 10.39
C PRO A 76 4.07 -14.13 9.29
N LEU A 77 3.06 -13.82 8.48
CA LEU A 77 2.59 -14.68 7.39
C LEU A 77 3.27 -14.38 6.04
N TRP A 78 4.06 -13.31 5.93
CA TRP A 78 4.63 -12.85 4.66
C TRP A 78 5.52 -13.90 3.98
N ALA A 79 6.32 -14.62 4.76
CA ALA A 79 7.26 -15.61 4.24
C ALA A 79 6.58 -16.79 3.52
N ASP A 80 5.36 -17.11 3.92
CA ASP A 80 4.56 -18.16 3.29
C ASP A 80 3.63 -17.58 2.19
N PHE A 81 3.00 -16.45 2.47
CA PHE A 81 1.96 -15.87 1.62
C PHE A 81 2.49 -15.31 0.30
N TYR A 82 3.49 -14.43 0.32
CA TYR A 82 3.92 -13.72 -0.89
C TYR A 82 4.59 -14.61 -1.94
N PRO A 83 5.47 -15.57 -1.58
CA PRO A 83 6.02 -16.49 -2.57
C PRO A 83 4.93 -17.35 -3.25
N LYS A 84 3.96 -17.86 -2.47
CA LYS A 84 2.83 -18.62 -3.02
C LYS A 84 1.93 -17.78 -3.93
N THR A 85 1.63 -16.55 -3.52
CA THR A 85 0.83 -15.62 -4.33
C THR A 85 1.55 -15.26 -5.62
N ALA A 86 2.86 -14.98 -5.59
CA ALA A 86 3.64 -14.68 -6.79
C ALA A 86 3.69 -15.87 -7.75
N ASP A 87 3.89 -17.07 -7.23
CA ASP A 87 3.88 -18.31 -8.02
C ASP A 87 2.51 -18.58 -8.65
N ALA A 88 1.43 -18.43 -7.90
CA ALA A 88 0.08 -18.61 -8.39
C ALA A 88 -0.30 -17.56 -9.45
N LEU A 89 0.11 -16.29 -9.28
CA LEU A 89 -0.06 -15.23 -10.28
C LEU A 89 0.75 -15.55 -11.55
N ALA A 90 2.02 -15.92 -11.42
CA ALA A 90 2.86 -16.29 -12.57
C ALA A 90 2.25 -17.46 -13.36
N PHE A 91 1.76 -18.50 -12.66
CA PHE A 91 1.07 -19.62 -13.29
C PHE A 91 -0.18 -19.15 -14.05
N ALA A 92 -1.05 -18.36 -13.42
CA ALA A 92 -2.29 -17.87 -14.04
C ALA A 92 -2.01 -16.97 -15.26
N LEU A 93 -1.02 -16.08 -15.19
CA LEU A 93 -0.61 -15.22 -16.29
C LEU A 93 0.00 -16.00 -17.46
N SER A 94 0.68 -17.13 -17.19
CA SER A 94 1.21 -18.00 -18.25
C SER A 94 0.10 -18.74 -19.04
N LYS A 95 -1.13 -18.78 -18.52
CA LYS A 95 -2.31 -19.46 -19.08
C LYS A 95 -3.40 -18.52 -19.58
N SER A 96 -3.16 -17.20 -19.55
CA SER A 96 -4.13 -16.19 -19.96
C SER A 96 -3.43 -15.00 -20.63
N ASP A 97 -4.22 -14.10 -21.21
CA ASP A 97 -3.74 -12.80 -21.73
C ASP A 97 -3.95 -11.66 -20.73
N ALA A 98 -4.33 -11.97 -19.52
CA ALA A 98 -4.57 -10.98 -18.48
C ALA A 98 -3.32 -10.14 -18.20
N LYS A 99 -3.52 -8.85 -17.93
CA LYS A 99 -2.51 -7.92 -17.43
C LYS A 99 -2.59 -7.84 -15.91
N LEU A 100 -1.46 -7.56 -15.25
CA LEU A 100 -1.36 -7.47 -13.81
C LEU A 100 -0.75 -6.13 -13.38
N VAL A 101 -1.42 -5.40 -12.49
CA VAL A 101 -0.82 -4.33 -11.70
C VAL A 101 -0.70 -4.79 -10.26
N PHE A 102 0.52 -4.89 -9.78
CA PHE A 102 0.82 -5.38 -8.44
C PHE A 102 1.12 -4.21 -7.49
N ALA A 103 0.34 -4.09 -6.41
CA ALA A 103 0.60 -3.13 -5.35
C ALA A 103 1.80 -3.57 -4.50
N ASP A 104 2.81 -2.74 -4.41
CA ASP A 104 4.04 -3.03 -3.69
C ASP A 104 4.46 -1.87 -2.77
N ASN A 105 5.47 -2.12 -1.96
CA ASN A 105 6.08 -1.14 -1.06
C ASN A 105 7.57 -0.93 -1.37
N MET A 106 8.22 -0.05 -0.59
CA MET A 106 9.63 0.29 -0.78
C MET A 106 10.63 -0.69 -0.14
N TYR A 107 10.15 -1.73 0.56
CA TYR A 107 11.03 -2.57 1.40
C TYR A 107 12.11 -3.32 0.62
N SER A 108 11.86 -3.65 -0.66
CA SER A 108 12.84 -4.34 -1.51
C SER A 108 14.12 -3.53 -1.78
N TYR A 109 14.08 -2.20 -1.68
CA TYR A 109 15.27 -1.34 -1.78
C TYR A 109 16.15 -1.42 -0.53
N GLY A 110 15.57 -1.76 0.64
CA GLY A 110 16.28 -1.88 1.91
C GLY A 110 16.61 -0.53 2.54
N ASN A 111 17.66 -0.51 3.35
CA ASN A 111 18.12 0.71 4.01
C ASN A 111 19.03 1.52 3.08
N VAL A 112 18.48 2.52 2.44
CA VAL A 112 19.18 3.44 1.53
C VAL A 112 19.88 4.59 2.26
N GLN A 113 19.92 4.61 3.59
CA GLN A 113 20.62 5.57 4.44
C GLN A 113 20.27 7.05 4.16
N GLY A 114 19.03 7.31 3.77
CA GLY A 114 18.53 8.66 3.47
C GLY A 114 18.67 9.11 2.03
N ALA A 115 19.21 8.26 1.15
CA ALA A 115 19.14 8.51 -0.30
C ALA A 115 17.67 8.50 -0.77
N GLU A 116 17.37 9.30 -1.78
CA GLU A 116 16.05 9.31 -2.39
C GLU A 116 15.84 8.06 -3.24
N MET A 117 14.80 7.28 -2.94
CA MET A 117 14.47 6.05 -3.65
C MET A 117 13.85 6.35 -5.01
N HIS A 118 14.34 5.71 -6.07
CA HIS A 118 13.81 5.79 -7.43
C HIS A 118 13.71 4.39 -8.05
N GLU A 119 12.92 4.25 -9.11
CA GLU A 119 12.58 2.95 -9.72
C GLU A 119 13.77 2.18 -10.27
N GLY A 120 14.87 2.89 -10.64
CA GLY A 120 16.11 2.27 -11.14
C GLY A 120 17.04 1.72 -10.05
N MET A 121 16.69 1.83 -8.76
CA MET A 121 17.51 1.30 -7.68
C MET A 121 17.47 -0.23 -7.62
N PRO A 122 18.58 -0.89 -7.21
CA PRO A 122 18.61 -2.33 -7.04
C PRO A 122 17.73 -2.79 -5.87
N HIS A 123 17.08 -3.94 -6.01
CA HIS A 123 16.31 -4.60 -4.95
C HIS A 123 17.26 -5.40 -4.06
N SER A 124 18.04 -4.72 -3.22
CA SER A 124 19.16 -5.28 -2.44
C SER A 124 18.91 -5.31 -0.93
N ALA A 125 17.66 -5.39 -0.51
CA ALA A 125 17.28 -5.41 0.91
C ALA A 125 17.94 -6.55 1.69
N GLN A 126 18.42 -6.23 2.90
CA GLN A 126 19.00 -7.19 3.84
C GLN A 126 17.95 -7.71 4.84
N THR A 127 16.81 -7.04 4.97
CA THR A 127 15.72 -7.46 5.85
C THR A 127 14.92 -8.60 5.22
N LYS A 128 14.35 -9.49 6.06
CA LYS A 128 13.52 -10.60 5.60
C LYS A 128 12.34 -10.12 4.74
N LYS A 129 11.64 -9.07 5.20
CA LYS A 129 10.50 -8.50 4.48
C LYS A 129 10.90 -7.88 3.15
N GLY A 130 12.03 -7.19 3.11
CA GLY A 130 12.57 -6.63 1.88
C GLY A 130 12.98 -7.72 0.88
N GLN A 131 13.61 -8.80 1.33
CA GLN A 131 13.97 -9.96 0.50
C GLN A 131 12.73 -10.68 -0.06
N ILE A 132 11.67 -10.84 0.75
CA ILE A 132 10.39 -11.39 0.29
C ILE A 132 9.81 -10.53 -0.84
N ARG A 133 9.80 -9.19 -0.68
CA ARG A 133 9.28 -8.29 -1.73
C ARG A 133 10.17 -8.30 -2.98
N ALA A 134 11.49 -8.36 -2.83
CA ALA A 134 12.42 -8.52 -3.95
C ALA A 134 12.17 -9.83 -4.72
N SER A 135 11.91 -10.94 -4.03
CA SER A 135 11.61 -12.23 -4.68
C SER A 135 10.29 -12.21 -5.46
N VAL A 136 9.27 -11.50 -4.98
CA VAL A 136 8.01 -11.31 -5.72
C VAL A 136 8.25 -10.57 -7.03
N ILE A 137 9.02 -9.47 -6.99
CA ILE A 137 9.39 -8.71 -8.19
C ILE A 137 10.17 -9.60 -9.15
N GLN A 138 11.16 -10.34 -8.64
CA GLN A 138 11.95 -11.26 -9.45
C GLN A 138 11.06 -12.32 -10.13
N THR A 139 10.12 -12.93 -9.42
CA THR A 139 9.23 -13.95 -9.96
C THR A 139 8.35 -13.39 -11.07
N LEU A 140 7.81 -12.18 -10.92
CA LEU A 140 6.80 -11.63 -11.82
C LEU A 140 7.37 -10.74 -12.94
N LEU A 141 8.57 -10.14 -12.77
CA LEU A 141 9.23 -9.31 -13.79
C LEU A 141 10.50 -9.95 -14.37
N GLN A 142 10.80 -11.20 -14.06
CA GLN A 142 11.98 -11.86 -14.61
C GLN A 142 11.92 -11.90 -16.14
N SER A 143 12.96 -11.38 -16.79
CA SER A 143 13.09 -11.42 -18.24
C SER A 143 13.04 -12.87 -18.75
N GLY A 144 12.35 -13.08 -19.89
CA GLY A 144 12.16 -14.40 -20.49
C GLY A 144 10.91 -15.15 -20.05
N GLN A 145 10.15 -14.65 -19.07
CA GLN A 145 8.79 -15.13 -18.82
C GLN A 145 7.83 -14.56 -19.87
N SER A 146 6.93 -15.39 -20.41
CA SER A 146 5.99 -15.03 -21.46
C SER A 146 4.95 -13.97 -21.07
N PHE A 147 4.92 -13.59 -19.80
CA PHE A 147 3.96 -12.64 -19.23
C PHE A 147 4.61 -11.40 -18.59
N SER A 148 5.96 -11.33 -18.51
CA SER A 148 6.64 -10.22 -17.80
C SER A 148 6.34 -8.84 -18.38
N ASP A 149 6.09 -8.75 -19.68
CA ASP A 149 5.67 -7.55 -20.41
C ASP A 149 4.19 -7.18 -20.19
N ARG A 150 3.46 -7.96 -19.40
CA ARG A 150 2.07 -7.71 -19.00
C ARG A 150 1.92 -7.46 -17.50
N VAL A 151 3.03 -7.32 -16.77
CA VAL A 151 3.07 -7.04 -15.33
C VAL A 151 3.63 -5.65 -15.07
N ALA A 152 2.97 -4.88 -14.23
CA ALA A 152 3.50 -3.62 -13.70
C ALA A 152 3.46 -3.64 -12.17
N PHE A 153 4.47 -3.06 -11.54
CA PHE A 153 4.49 -2.82 -10.10
C PHE A 153 4.25 -1.35 -9.82
N VAL A 154 3.36 -1.05 -8.88
CA VAL A 154 3.18 0.30 -8.37
C VAL A 154 3.55 0.30 -6.90
N LYS A 155 4.63 1.03 -6.57
CA LYS A 155 5.21 1.07 -5.23
C LYS A 155 4.79 2.31 -4.47
N ALA A 156 4.46 2.12 -3.21
CA ALA A 156 4.04 3.15 -2.28
C ALA A 156 4.90 3.17 -1.01
N ALA A 157 5.06 4.34 -0.42
CA ALA A 157 5.60 4.52 0.93
C ALA A 157 4.56 4.11 1.99
N ASP A 158 4.79 4.47 3.26
CA ASP A 158 3.83 4.22 4.33
C ASP A 158 2.49 4.91 4.05
N PHE A 159 1.39 4.21 4.34
CA PHE A 159 0.06 4.69 3.98
C PHE A 159 -0.48 5.71 4.98
N ILE A 160 -1.18 6.69 4.43
CA ILE A 160 -1.98 7.67 5.16
C ILE A 160 -3.33 7.86 4.45
N GLY A 161 -4.39 8.13 5.20
CA GLY A 161 -5.71 8.41 4.60
C GLY A 161 -6.86 7.71 5.28
N PRO A 162 -8.08 7.86 4.74
CA PRO A 162 -9.27 7.16 5.21
C PRO A 162 -9.11 5.64 5.17
N ARG A 163 -9.70 4.95 6.16
CA ARG A 163 -9.67 3.47 6.28
C ARG A 163 -8.27 2.89 6.55
N ILE A 164 -7.25 3.71 6.84
CA ILE A 164 -5.97 3.20 7.32
C ILE A 164 -6.09 2.86 8.80
N TYR A 165 -6.24 1.57 9.08
CA TYR A 165 -6.43 1.06 10.45
C TYR A 165 -5.11 0.87 11.19
N LYS A 166 -4.04 0.52 10.47
CA LYS A 166 -2.69 0.26 11.00
C LYS A 166 -1.68 1.21 10.35
N GLY A 167 -0.60 1.51 11.05
CA GLY A 167 0.44 2.43 10.60
C GLY A 167 0.58 3.65 11.51
N VAL A 168 1.52 4.52 11.20
CA VAL A 168 1.88 5.69 12.04
C VAL A 168 0.67 6.58 12.31
N PHE A 169 -0.11 6.89 11.27
CA PHE A 169 -1.31 7.74 11.33
C PHE A 169 -2.60 6.93 11.15
N GLY A 170 -2.61 5.69 11.63
CA GLY A 170 -3.78 4.82 11.64
C GLY A 170 -4.79 5.17 12.75
N THR A 171 -5.81 4.32 12.90
CA THR A 171 -6.92 4.58 13.85
C THR A 171 -6.47 4.74 15.30
N ASP A 172 -5.43 4.03 15.76
CA ASP A 172 -4.87 4.19 17.12
C ASP A 172 -4.34 5.60 17.36
N PHE A 173 -3.62 6.16 16.37
CA PHE A 173 -3.15 7.55 16.43
C PHE A 173 -4.31 8.53 16.50
N LEU A 174 -5.31 8.38 15.63
CA LEU A 174 -6.46 9.28 15.53
C LEU A 174 -7.32 9.22 16.79
N GLU A 175 -7.54 8.04 17.37
CA GLU A 175 -8.27 7.85 18.62
C GLU A 175 -7.55 8.50 19.80
N LYS A 176 -6.23 8.30 19.92
CA LYS A 176 -5.43 8.91 20.98
C LYS A 176 -5.43 10.42 20.88
N LEU A 177 -5.33 10.96 19.65
CA LEU A 177 -5.42 12.39 19.42
C LEU A 177 -6.81 12.93 19.82
N ALA A 178 -7.89 12.33 19.32
CA ALA A 178 -9.26 12.74 19.60
C ALA A 178 -9.60 12.71 21.10
N THR A 179 -9.00 11.77 21.87
CA THR A 179 -9.27 11.59 23.30
C THR A 179 -8.21 12.24 24.22
N GLY A 180 -7.23 12.97 23.66
CA GLY A 180 -6.16 13.61 24.42
C GLY A 180 -5.22 12.62 25.13
N LYS A 181 -5.22 11.36 24.74
CA LYS A 181 -4.32 10.32 25.23
C LYS A 181 -2.90 10.52 24.67
N ARG A 182 -1.94 9.79 25.24
CA ARG A 182 -0.55 9.84 24.80
C ARG A 182 -0.38 9.16 23.44
N ILE A 183 0.19 9.90 22.48
CA ILE A 183 0.57 9.42 21.15
C ILE A 183 2.02 8.97 21.19
N THR A 184 2.29 7.76 20.69
CA THR A 184 3.64 7.22 20.59
C THR A 184 4.09 7.27 19.12
N LEU A 185 5.18 8.00 18.87
CA LEU A 185 5.89 8.00 17.60
C LEU A 185 7.22 7.25 17.74
N PHE A 186 7.81 6.83 16.63
CA PHE A 186 9.03 6.03 16.62
C PHE A 186 10.19 6.74 15.93
N GLY A 187 11.42 6.42 16.35
CA GLY A 187 12.64 6.83 15.69
C GLY A 187 12.86 8.35 15.71
N LYS A 188 13.44 8.87 14.63
CA LYS A 188 13.78 10.30 14.52
C LYS A 188 12.61 11.10 13.93
N ALA A 189 11.60 11.38 14.73
CA ALA A 189 10.34 12.03 14.34
C ALA A 189 10.47 13.40 13.62
N LYS A 190 11.66 14.02 13.63
CA LYS A 190 11.97 15.30 12.96
C LYS A 190 12.52 15.12 11.53
N LEU A 191 12.85 13.91 11.11
CA LEU A 191 13.32 13.66 9.76
C LEU A 191 12.15 13.61 8.78
N PRO A 192 12.35 14.06 7.54
CA PRO A 192 11.31 13.96 6.51
C PRO A 192 11.01 12.49 6.21
N HIS A 193 9.73 12.17 6.05
CA HIS A 193 9.24 10.84 5.76
C HIS A 193 8.10 10.94 4.75
N THR A 194 8.26 10.28 3.61
CA THR A 194 7.23 10.21 2.60
C THR A 194 6.09 9.31 3.07
N PHE A 195 4.87 9.82 2.99
CA PHE A 195 3.64 9.05 3.14
C PHE A 195 2.87 9.06 1.83
N THR A 196 2.33 7.92 1.47
CA THR A 196 1.47 7.76 0.30
C THR A 196 0.00 7.84 0.72
N TYR A 197 -0.74 8.79 0.13
CA TYR A 197 -2.16 8.88 0.32
C TYR A 197 -2.87 7.75 -0.41
N ILE A 198 -3.75 7.04 0.29
CA ILE A 198 -4.35 5.79 -0.22
C ILE A 198 -5.15 5.99 -1.52
N ARG A 199 -5.80 7.15 -1.71
CA ARG A 199 -6.54 7.46 -2.94
C ARG A 199 -5.62 7.80 -4.10
N ASP A 200 -4.49 8.46 -3.84
CA ASP A 200 -3.46 8.72 -4.86
C ASP A 200 -2.83 7.40 -5.31
N PHE A 201 -2.61 6.47 -4.38
CA PHE A 201 -2.15 5.12 -4.72
C PHE A 201 -3.15 4.39 -5.62
N ALA A 202 -4.42 4.39 -5.25
CA ALA A 202 -5.47 3.77 -6.06
C ALA A 202 -5.52 4.37 -7.47
N LYS A 203 -5.46 5.71 -7.59
CA LYS A 203 -5.42 6.41 -8.87
C LYS A 203 -4.19 6.06 -9.68
N ALA A 204 -3.01 5.95 -9.03
CA ALA A 204 -1.79 5.53 -9.71
C ALA A 204 -1.89 4.09 -10.25
N MET A 205 -2.44 3.16 -9.45
CA MET A 205 -2.71 1.78 -9.90
C MET A 205 -3.61 1.76 -11.14
N VAL A 206 -4.71 2.53 -11.12
CA VAL A 206 -5.66 2.61 -12.24
C VAL A 206 -5.00 3.22 -13.47
N ASN A 207 -4.29 4.34 -13.36
CA ASN A 207 -3.60 5.00 -14.47
C ASN A 207 -2.59 4.06 -15.14
N VAL A 208 -1.77 3.36 -14.33
CA VAL A 208 -0.80 2.38 -14.83
C VAL A 208 -1.52 1.21 -15.51
N GLY A 209 -2.57 0.67 -14.89
CA GLY A 209 -3.28 -0.49 -15.42
C GLY A 209 -4.08 -0.22 -16.71
N THR A 210 -4.57 0.99 -16.89
CA THR A 210 -5.37 1.37 -18.07
C THR A 210 -4.54 1.92 -19.23
N SER A 211 -3.23 2.10 -19.04
CA SER A 211 -2.30 2.51 -20.09
C SER A 211 -1.62 1.29 -20.73
N THR A 212 -1.21 1.41 -21.98
CA THR A 212 -0.64 0.27 -22.76
C THR A 212 0.87 0.17 -22.65
N ASP A 213 1.55 1.26 -22.35
CA ASP A 213 3.00 1.44 -22.35
C ASP A 213 3.64 1.45 -20.94
N THR A 214 2.96 0.84 -19.98
CA THR A 214 3.32 0.90 -18.55
C THR A 214 3.76 -0.43 -17.98
N PHE A 215 3.53 -1.50 -18.70
CA PHE A 215 3.83 -2.85 -18.28
C PHE A 215 5.30 -3.21 -18.53
N GLY A 216 5.78 -4.24 -17.83
CA GLY A 216 7.20 -4.60 -17.79
C GLY A 216 8.02 -3.74 -16.82
N GLU A 217 7.39 -2.84 -16.06
CA GLU A 217 8.07 -1.80 -15.32
C GLU A 217 7.59 -1.61 -13.88
N ILE A 218 8.39 -0.85 -13.12
CA ILE A 218 8.07 -0.40 -11.76
C ILE A 218 7.75 1.10 -11.82
N TRP A 219 6.74 1.51 -11.06
CA TRP A 219 6.27 2.88 -10.94
C TRP A 219 6.17 3.27 -9.46
N HIS A 220 6.63 4.47 -9.11
CA HIS A 220 6.39 5.03 -7.78
C HIS A 220 5.15 5.90 -7.80
N VAL A 221 4.33 5.80 -6.75
CA VAL A 221 3.14 6.66 -6.57
C VAL A 221 3.57 8.10 -6.37
N PRO A 222 2.92 9.10 -7.02
CA PRO A 222 3.16 10.50 -6.70
C PRO A 222 2.69 10.79 -5.26
N ASN A 223 3.54 11.45 -4.49
CA ASN A 223 3.32 11.68 -3.07
C ASN A 223 3.33 13.17 -2.77
N ALA A 224 2.58 13.58 -1.74
CA ALA A 224 2.73 14.90 -1.15
C ALA A 224 4.20 15.13 -0.69
N PRO A 225 4.66 16.38 -0.58
CA PRO A 225 5.99 16.67 -0.05
C PRO A 225 6.26 15.96 1.27
N ALA A 226 7.44 15.37 1.41
CA ALA A 226 7.83 14.60 2.58
C ALA A 226 7.90 15.50 3.83
N LEU A 227 6.89 15.44 4.67
CA LEU A 227 6.85 16.10 5.96
C LEU A 227 7.40 15.15 7.03
N ASN A 228 7.92 15.70 8.13
CA ASN A 228 8.27 14.91 9.29
C ASN A 228 7.02 14.53 10.13
N LEU A 229 7.16 13.53 11.01
CA LEU A 229 6.02 13.02 11.80
C LEU A 229 5.37 14.08 12.69
N LEU A 230 6.16 15.04 13.19
CA LEU A 230 5.63 16.12 14.04
C LEU A 230 4.79 17.11 13.24
N LYS A 231 5.20 17.43 12.00
CA LYS A 231 4.40 18.30 11.12
C LYS A 231 3.08 17.62 10.70
N TRP A 232 3.11 16.34 10.39
CA TRP A 232 1.88 15.57 10.14
C TRP A 232 0.98 15.58 11.37
N THR A 233 1.53 15.36 12.57
CA THR A 233 0.76 15.44 13.82
C THR A 233 0.11 16.80 14.00
N GLN A 234 0.82 17.91 13.70
CA GLN A 234 0.26 19.27 13.79
C GLN A 234 -0.92 19.49 12.85
N LEU A 235 -0.89 18.93 11.63
CA LEU A 235 -2.03 18.99 10.71
C LEU A 235 -3.26 18.30 11.30
N PHE A 236 -3.08 17.10 11.87
CA PHE A 236 -4.16 16.38 12.55
C PHE A 236 -4.65 17.11 13.82
N GLU A 237 -3.75 17.70 14.63
CA GLU A 237 -4.12 18.52 15.77
C GLU A 237 -5.07 19.67 15.40
N THR A 238 -4.80 20.31 14.26
CA THR A 238 -5.66 21.37 13.73
C THR A 238 -7.05 20.83 13.37
N GLU A 239 -7.12 19.71 12.68
CA GLU A 239 -8.42 19.10 12.28
C GLU A 239 -9.25 18.58 13.46
N PHE A 240 -8.59 18.12 14.54
CA PHE A 240 -9.26 17.67 15.76
C PHE A 240 -9.51 18.81 16.77
N ASN A 241 -8.93 20.00 16.57
CA ASN A 241 -8.87 21.08 17.57
C ASN A 241 -8.36 20.56 18.92
N GLN A 242 -7.37 19.67 18.91
CA GLN A 242 -6.86 18.96 20.07
C GLN A 242 -5.34 18.81 19.99
N LYS A 243 -4.62 19.18 21.05
CA LYS A 243 -3.17 18.97 21.15
C LYS A 243 -2.82 17.54 21.57
N GLY A 244 -1.93 16.90 20.82
CA GLY A 244 -1.42 15.57 21.16
C GLY A 244 -0.35 15.60 22.24
N LYS A 245 -0.40 14.63 23.15
CA LYS A 245 0.68 14.38 24.12
C LYS A 245 1.70 13.42 23.47
N ILE A 246 2.64 13.97 22.71
CA ILE A 246 3.57 13.19 21.90
C ILE A 246 4.70 12.61 22.75
N TRP A 247 4.95 11.33 22.60
CA TRP A 247 6.11 10.64 23.14
C TRP A 247 6.85 9.93 22.02
N VAL A 248 8.11 10.30 21.79
CA VAL A 248 8.94 9.66 20.77
C VAL A 248 9.76 8.56 21.43
N LEU A 249 9.52 7.31 21.04
CA LEU A 249 10.25 6.14 21.52
C LEU A 249 11.60 6.02 20.82
N PRO A 250 12.70 5.96 21.58
CA PRO A 250 14.01 5.63 21.04
C PRO A 250 14.05 4.18 20.53
N LYS A 251 14.86 3.93 19.51
CA LYS A 251 15.04 2.60 18.93
C LYS A 251 15.44 1.53 19.95
N SER A 252 16.25 1.89 20.95
CA SER A 252 16.66 0.97 22.03
C SER A 252 15.48 0.43 22.85
N VAL A 253 14.45 1.26 23.07
CA VAL A 253 13.24 0.85 23.80
C VAL A 253 12.41 -0.12 22.93
N VAL A 254 12.29 0.16 21.64
CA VAL A 254 11.60 -0.73 20.69
C VAL A 254 12.33 -2.08 20.58
N TRP A 255 13.66 -2.06 20.54
CA TRP A 255 14.47 -3.28 20.56
C TRP A 255 14.23 -4.11 21.82
N ALA A 256 14.30 -3.50 23.00
CA ALA A 256 14.08 -4.18 24.27
C ALA A 256 12.67 -4.79 24.37
N ALA A 257 11.65 -4.07 23.94
CA ALA A 257 10.28 -4.57 23.89
C ALA A 257 10.12 -5.74 22.89
N GLY A 258 10.83 -5.71 21.77
CA GLY A 258 10.84 -6.78 20.76
C GLY A 258 11.46 -8.10 21.25
N LEU A 259 12.19 -8.11 22.37
CA LEU A 259 12.65 -9.35 23.00
C LEU A 259 11.49 -10.19 23.59
N PHE A 260 10.41 -9.53 23.98
CA PHE A 260 9.26 -10.13 24.65
C PHE A 260 8.01 -10.19 23.74
N ASP A 261 7.93 -9.34 22.71
CA ASP A 261 6.79 -9.28 21.80
C ASP A 261 7.24 -9.55 20.35
N PRO A 262 6.81 -10.67 19.74
CA PRO A 262 7.14 -11.00 18.34
C PRO A 262 6.68 -9.92 17.34
N LEU A 263 5.56 -9.25 17.56
CA LEU A 263 5.05 -8.22 16.67
C LEU A 263 5.94 -6.98 16.69
N ILE A 264 6.41 -6.56 17.88
CA ILE A 264 7.36 -5.44 18.03
C ILE A 264 8.71 -5.79 17.39
N ARG A 265 9.14 -7.04 17.49
CA ARG A 265 10.36 -7.54 16.82
C ARG A 265 10.24 -7.46 15.30
N GLU A 266 9.09 -7.84 14.74
CA GLU A 266 8.81 -7.70 13.31
C GLU A 266 8.82 -6.23 12.85
N PHE A 267 8.33 -5.33 13.70
CA PHE A 267 8.39 -3.88 13.44
C PHE A 267 9.83 -3.34 13.54
N TYR A 268 10.61 -3.82 14.51
CA TYR A 268 12.01 -3.39 14.68
C TYR A 268 12.85 -3.64 13.44
N GLU A 269 12.61 -4.72 12.71
CA GLU A 269 13.27 -5.01 11.44
C GLU A 269 13.14 -3.87 10.42
N LEU A 270 12.01 -3.17 10.44
CA LEU A 270 11.70 -2.05 9.53
C LEU A 270 12.01 -0.67 10.12
N SER A 271 12.53 -0.61 11.35
CA SER A 271 12.78 0.66 12.06
C SER A 271 13.79 1.57 11.34
N TYR A 272 14.62 1.05 10.43
CA TYR A 272 15.56 1.83 9.64
C TYR A 272 14.88 2.97 8.86
N GLN A 273 13.63 2.81 8.49
CA GLN A 273 12.82 3.81 7.78
C GLN A 273 12.66 5.11 8.58
N PHE A 274 12.77 5.03 9.90
CA PHE A 274 12.63 6.17 10.82
C PHE A 274 13.98 6.66 11.40
N GLU A 275 15.10 6.13 10.92
CA GLU A 275 16.46 6.50 11.36
C GLU A 275 17.14 7.50 10.41
N HIS A 276 16.68 7.58 9.17
CA HIS A 276 17.18 8.45 8.12
C HIS A 276 16.00 9.13 7.41
N PRO A 277 16.23 10.20 6.62
CA PRO A 277 15.21 10.67 5.68
C PRO A 277 14.66 9.50 4.85
N TYR A 278 13.35 9.43 4.71
CA TYR A 278 12.68 8.40 3.91
C TYR A 278 11.98 9.07 2.73
N LEU A 279 12.73 9.21 1.64
CA LEU A 279 12.33 10.01 0.48
C LEU A 279 12.08 9.09 -0.72
N VAL A 280 10.98 9.35 -1.42
CA VAL A 280 10.58 8.60 -2.60
C VAL A 280 10.43 9.57 -3.77
N ASN A 281 11.26 9.38 -4.80
CA ASN A 281 11.14 10.04 -6.08
C ASN A 281 9.99 9.42 -6.88
N HIS A 282 9.25 10.25 -7.61
CA HIS A 282 8.14 9.82 -8.46
C HIS A 282 8.11 10.60 -9.80
N ASP A 283 9.24 11.17 -10.19
CA ASP A 283 9.37 12.00 -11.42
C ASP A 283 8.99 11.21 -12.67
N LYS A 284 9.33 9.91 -12.73
CA LYS A 284 8.94 9.01 -13.83
C LYS A 284 7.42 8.96 -13.99
N TYR A 285 6.69 8.81 -12.89
CA TYR A 285 5.25 8.78 -12.91
C TYR A 285 4.67 10.14 -13.35
N VAL A 286 5.18 11.23 -12.76
CA VAL A 286 4.73 12.61 -13.07
C VAL A 286 4.99 12.96 -14.53
N ALA A 287 6.12 12.57 -15.07
CA ALA A 287 6.43 12.79 -16.49
C ALA A 287 5.42 12.11 -17.43
N ARG A 288 4.87 10.96 -17.03
CA ARG A 288 3.92 10.19 -17.86
C ARG A 288 2.46 10.58 -17.65
N PHE A 289 2.05 10.83 -16.40
CA PHE A 289 0.66 10.97 -16.00
C PHE A 289 0.30 12.35 -15.42
N GLY A 290 1.28 13.21 -15.20
CA GLY A 290 1.11 14.43 -14.42
C GLY A 290 1.11 14.16 -12.90
N ASP A 291 1.30 15.22 -12.13
CA ASP A 291 1.21 15.15 -10.67
C ASP A 291 -0.25 15.25 -10.21
N HIS A 292 -0.70 14.24 -9.48
CA HIS A 292 -2.03 14.23 -8.86
C HIS A 292 -1.95 14.05 -7.35
N SER A 293 -0.77 14.24 -6.79
CA SER A 293 -0.57 14.08 -5.34
C SER A 293 -1.45 15.05 -4.56
N THR A 294 -2.16 14.50 -3.57
CA THR A 294 -3.03 15.29 -2.71
C THR A 294 -2.19 16.04 -1.67
N ASN A 295 -2.47 17.34 -1.46
CA ASN A 295 -1.70 18.11 -0.49
C ASN A 295 -1.93 17.64 0.96
N PRO A 296 -0.93 17.81 1.87
CA PRO A 296 -0.97 17.28 3.23
C PRO A 296 -2.17 17.76 4.07
N LEU A 297 -2.61 19.00 3.87
CA LEU A 297 -3.77 19.54 4.62
C LEU A 297 -5.07 18.85 4.20
N ALA A 298 -5.27 18.62 2.91
CA ALA A 298 -6.44 17.89 2.41
C ALA A 298 -6.43 16.43 2.92
N ILE A 299 -5.27 15.76 2.91
CA ILE A 299 -5.10 14.41 3.46
C ILE A 299 -5.51 14.36 4.94
N ALA A 300 -4.99 15.29 5.74
CA ALA A 300 -5.32 15.33 7.17
C ALA A 300 -6.82 15.59 7.40
N ARG A 301 -7.42 16.51 6.64
CA ARG A 301 -8.86 16.83 6.70
C ARG A 301 -9.73 15.65 6.34
N GLU A 302 -9.49 14.99 5.21
CA GLU A 302 -10.31 13.86 4.76
C GLU A 302 -10.17 12.67 5.70
N THR A 303 -8.96 12.39 6.18
CA THR A 303 -8.70 11.31 7.14
C THR A 303 -9.42 11.56 8.46
N SER A 304 -9.35 12.79 8.98
CA SER A 304 -10.04 13.19 10.22
C SER A 304 -11.56 13.15 10.07
N SER A 305 -12.10 13.62 8.95
CA SER A 305 -13.53 13.60 8.65
C SER A 305 -14.07 12.17 8.59
N TRP A 306 -13.35 11.28 7.90
CA TRP A 306 -13.69 9.85 7.87
C TRP A 306 -13.71 9.23 9.26
N PHE A 307 -12.68 9.51 10.08
CA PHE A 307 -12.58 8.96 11.43
C PHE A 307 -13.73 9.44 12.33
N LYS A 308 -14.05 10.74 12.28
CA LYS A 308 -15.16 11.34 13.04
C LYS A 308 -16.50 10.75 12.63
N ALA A 309 -16.78 10.65 11.32
CA ALA A 309 -18.01 10.06 10.80
C ALA A 309 -18.19 8.62 11.26
N LYS A 310 -17.13 7.80 11.19
CA LYS A 310 -17.16 6.41 11.65
C LYS A 310 -17.49 6.29 13.14
N ASN A 311 -16.98 7.19 13.99
CA ASN A 311 -17.18 7.13 15.44
C ASN A 311 -18.44 7.88 15.92
N SER A 312 -19.08 8.67 15.06
CA SER A 312 -20.39 9.30 15.36
C SER A 312 -21.57 8.36 15.08
N LEU A 313 -21.32 7.21 14.43
CA LEU A 313 -22.30 6.17 14.14
C LEU A 313 -22.31 5.05 15.21
N VAL A 314 -21.49 5.15 16.25
CA VAL A 314 -21.42 4.29 17.42
C VAL A 314 -21.82 5.09 18.66
#